data_8eaf416698e3bdbafa74a5795c17842d
#
_entry.id   8eaf416698e3bdbafa74a5795c17842d
#
_cell.length_a   1.000
_cell.length_b   1.000
_cell.length_c   1.000
_cell.angle_alpha   90.00
_cell.angle_beta   90.00
_cell.angle_gamma   90.00
#
_symmetry.space_group_name_H-M   'P 1'
#
loop_
_entity.id
_entity.type
_entity.pdbx_description
1 polymer ?
#
loop_
_entity_poly.entity_id
_entity_poly.type
_entity_poly.pdbx_seq_one_letter_code
_entity_poly.pdbx_strand_id
1 'polypeptide(L)'
;MKIFYLNIFLIVHIFIYLLFISSPEILPVVKDTTEIINFDNAFKTKIGDEVLAKVGNKNITVREFISGYEFGPAFYKKVKNSKAIYLKYLLDEKLLALDGYSQGYNDSTRVKELFHAINSDLTTEQLFRDDVQKDVKIAPAKIKNAIRDKQYTYEIKWLYAPNADSLSFYVSGLSNKISFDSLYKMQLNDSIFYDQRSMKIDKFTLSIRNPQLSKVVNKMRVNEISKPVKAPDGWYIVKITDIWKNEIVTESMYQKDEYDARTALEMQQMDSLSDIYVHKMMLTYNPVIQAHAFDLLRSYMGGYTLTPEQYKKWNLDERLKSEIQNFDSLKQEDLAKVNLVTLSDTSFTMANFINWFRLREEYLKFNRTNFNDFSASLESMIWEMVRDNLLEGRAYSRGLENREIVKEQSSWWKDKIVYSIIRDKIANSVGLNIESPAQRMKIFDKKKLIINKTNKILADLEKKYKVSINNTLLNKITVQDNDNPHAIDVYVVKKGGIFPHPAYPSIDFNWREWQ
;
A
#
# COMPACT_ATOMS: atom_id res chain seq x y z
N MET A 1 -51.58 -37.41 -34.94
CA MET A 1 -50.86 -37.01 -33.69
C MET A 1 -50.08 -38.18 -33.04
N LYS A 2 -50.55 -39.43 -33.04
CA LYS A 2 -49.84 -40.58 -32.47
C LYS A 2 -48.57 -41.04 -33.25
N ILE A 3 -48.49 -40.81 -34.56
CA ILE A 3 -47.36 -41.21 -35.39
C ILE A 3 -46.18 -40.22 -35.24
N PHE A 4 -46.45 -38.98 -34.89
CA PHE A 4 -45.38 -37.96 -34.69
C PHE A 4 -44.59 -38.19 -33.41
N TYR A 5 -45.22 -38.64 -32.35
CA TYR A 5 -44.53 -38.96 -31.07
C TYR A 5 -43.69 -40.24 -31.13
N LEU A 6 -44.08 -41.22 -31.97
CA LEU A 6 -43.35 -42.45 -32.13
C LEU A 6 -42.01 -42.22 -32.83
N ASN A 7 -41.96 -41.32 -33.82
CA ASN A 7 -40.73 -40.96 -34.53
C ASN A 7 -39.76 -40.13 -33.67
N ILE A 8 -40.26 -39.25 -32.80
CA ILE A 8 -39.39 -38.47 -31.87
C ILE A 8 -38.77 -39.40 -30.83
N PHE A 9 -39.54 -40.39 -30.33
CA PHE A 9 -39.03 -41.35 -29.35
C PHE A 9 -37.96 -42.30 -29.95
N LEU A 10 -38.10 -42.67 -31.21
CA LEU A 10 -37.15 -43.49 -31.94
C LEU A 10 -35.85 -42.71 -32.26
N ILE A 11 -35.96 -41.42 -32.62
CA ILE A 11 -34.78 -40.56 -32.90
C ILE A 11 -34.01 -40.29 -31.61
N VAL A 12 -34.66 -40.05 -30.48
CA VAL A 12 -34.01 -39.81 -29.19
C VAL A 12 -33.28 -41.09 -28.70
N HIS A 13 -33.87 -42.29 -28.89
CA HIS A 13 -33.20 -43.54 -28.53
C HIS A 13 -32.03 -43.88 -29.44
N ILE A 14 -32.11 -43.58 -30.73
CA ILE A 14 -30.99 -43.75 -31.65
C ILE A 14 -29.85 -42.77 -31.32
N PHE A 15 -30.17 -41.55 -30.92
CA PHE A 15 -29.16 -40.57 -30.48
C PHE A 15 -28.48 -40.98 -29.17
N ILE A 16 -29.24 -41.51 -28.22
CA ILE A 16 -28.70 -42.05 -26.96
C ILE A 16 -27.85 -43.30 -27.21
N TYR A 17 -28.26 -44.18 -28.14
CA TYR A 17 -27.50 -45.38 -28.48
C TYR A 17 -26.20 -45.06 -29.27
N LEU A 18 -26.20 -44.01 -30.12
CA LEU A 18 -25.03 -43.51 -30.82
C LEU A 18 -24.05 -42.80 -29.87
N LEU A 19 -24.53 -42.21 -28.78
CA LEU A 19 -23.69 -41.64 -27.72
C LEU A 19 -22.99 -42.72 -26.89
N PHE A 20 -23.54 -43.95 -26.83
CA PHE A 20 -22.92 -45.07 -26.10
C PHE A 20 -22.01 -45.95 -26.97
N ILE A 21 -22.13 -45.89 -28.31
CA ILE A 21 -21.31 -46.74 -29.22
C ILE A 21 -20.06 -45.98 -29.72
N SER A 22 -20.02 -44.66 -29.61
CA SER A 22 -18.87 -43.82 -30.00
C SER A 22 -18.16 -43.16 -28.81
N SER A 23 -18.14 -43.83 -27.66
CA SER A 23 -17.13 -43.50 -26.66
C SER A 23 -15.79 -44.03 -27.22
N PRO A 24 -14.91 -43.19 -27.76
CA PRO A 24 -13.52 -43.60 -27.84
C PRO A 24 -13.17 -43.93 -26.38
N GLU A 25 -12.48 -45.01 -26.13
CA GLU A 25 -11.74 -45.17 -24.90
C GLU A 25 -11.03 -43.83 -24.68
N ILE A 26 -11.58 -43.02 -23.75
CA ILE A 26 -10.87 -41.91 -23.20
C ILE A 26 -9.73 -42.58 -22.46
N LEU A 27 -8.62 -42.79 -23.18
CA LEU A 27 -7.33 -42.92 -22.55
C LEU A 27 -7.38 -41.86 -21.43
N PRO A 28 -7.09 -42.23 -20.19
CA PRO A 28 -7.03 -41.23 -19.15
C PRO A 28 -6.14 -40.12 -19.71
N VAL A 29 -6.74 -38.99 -20.05
CA VAL A 29 -5.99 -37.76 -20.19
C VAL A 29 -5.30 -37.70 -18.85
N VAL A 30 -4.05 -38.13 -18.83
CA VAL A 30 -3.14 -37.74 -17.78
C VAL A 30 -3.31 -36.22 -17.80
N LYS A 31 -4.19 -35.71 -16.95
CA LYS A 31 -4.14 -34.33 -16.57
C LYS A 31 -2.70 -34.19 -16.13
N ASP A 32 -1.90 -33.67 -17.02
CA ASP A 32 -0.63 -33.11 -16.67
C ASP A 32 -1.04 -31.97 -15.71
N THR A 33 -1.28 -32.36 -14.45
CA THR A 33 -1.48 -31.48 -13.32
C THR A 33 -0.10 -30.92 -13.03
N THR A 34 0.44 -30.20 -13.99
CA THR A 34 1.48 -29.24 -13.72
C THR A 34 0.78 -28.21 -12.83
N GLU A 35 0.94 -28.44 -11.53
CA GLU A 35 0.40 -27.57 -10.50
C GLU A 35 0.89 -26.17 -10.79
N ILE A 36 -0.02 -25.32 -11.27
CA ILE A 36 0.30 -23.93 -11.61
C ILE A 36 0.62 -23.23 -10.28
N ILE A 37 1.83 -22.75 -10.17
CA ILE A 37 2.31 -22.05 -8.98
C ILE A 37 2.04 -20.56 -9.16
N ASN A 38 1.14 -20.02 -8.36
CA ASN A 38 0.82 -18.59 -8.30
C ASN A 38 1.12 -18.01 -6.92
N PHE A 39 0.86 -16.73 -6.74
CA PHE A 39 1.06 -16.03 -5.46
C PHE A 39 0.37 -16.74 -4.29
N ASP A 40 -0.89 -17.09 -4.44
CA ASP A 40 -1.67 -17.73 -3.38
C ASP A 40 -1.05 -19.08 -2.97
N ASN A 41 -0.69 -19.93 -3.93
CA ASN A 41 -0.07 -21.23 -3.66
C ASN A 41 1.30 -21.06 -3.00
N ALA A 42 2.10 -20.08 -3.44
CA ALA A 42 3.42 -19.81 -2.87
C ALA A 42 3.37 -19.37 -1.40
N PHE A 43 2.28 -18.69 -0.98
CA PHE A 43 2.13 -18.25 0.41
C PHE A 43 1.33 -19.21 1.30
N LYS A 44 0.48 -20.06 0.71
CA LYS A 44 -0.39 -20.98 1.45
C LYS A 44 0.16 -22.40 1.57
N THR A 45 1.16 -22.77 0.77
CA THR A 45 1.71 -24.13 0.72
C THR A 45 3.24 -24.14 0.78
N LYS A 46 3.82 -25.32 1.00
CA LYS A 46 5.29 -25.51 1.03
C LYS A 46 5.98 -25.33 -0.32
N ILE A 47 5.23 -25.24 -1.42
CA ILE A 47 5.80 -25.01 -2.74
C ILE A 47 6.53 -23.67 -2.82
N GLY A 48 6.11 -22.70 -2.01
CA GLY A 48 6.79 -21.41 -1.87
C GLY A 48 8.21 -21.50 -1.35
N ASP A 49 8.54 -22.54 -0.59
CA ASP A 49 9.85 -22.76 0.02
C ASP A 49 10.82 -23.45 -0.97
N GLU A 50 10.32 -23.94 -2.12
CA GLU A 50 11.18 -24.59 -3.13
C GLU A 50 12.19 -23.60 -3.69
N VAL A 51 13.42 -24.10 -3.88
CA VAL A 51 14.53 -23.28 -4.39
C VAL A 51 14.46 -23.17 -5.90
N LEU A 52 14.13 -21.96 -6.37
CA LEU A 52 14.07 -21.60 -7.78
C LEU A 52 15.47 -21.37 -8.37
N ALA A 53 16.34 -20.74 -7.61
CA ALA A 53 17.73 -20.51 -8.04
C ALA A 53 18.68 -20.44 -6.84
N LYS A 54 19.98 -20.66 -7.10
CA LYS A 54 21.05 -20.52 -6.12
C LYS A 54 22.16 -19.63 -6.64
N VAL A 55 22.72 -18.82 -5.75
CA VAL A 55 23.88 -17.96 -6.02
C VAL A 55 24.85 -18.12 -4.86
N GLY A 56 25.94 -18.88 -5.08
CA GLY A 56 26.83 -19.26 -3.99
C GLY A 56 26.08 -20.00 -2.88
N ASN A 57 26.04 -19.45 -1.68
CA ASN A 57 25.31 -19.98 -0.53
C ASN A 57 23.90 -19.36 -0.34
N LYS A 58 23.47 -18.48 -1.22
CA LYS A 58 22.14 -17.85 -1.16
C LYS A 58 21.15 -18.60 -2.03
N ASN A 59 19.93 -18.78 -1.52
CA ASN A 59 18.81 -19.33 -2.26
C ASN A 59 17.86 -18.21 -2.68
N ILE A 60 17.24 -18.35 -3.84
CA ILE A 60 16.04 -17.63 -4.25
C ILE A 60 14.91 -18.64 -4.24
N THR A 61 13.93 -18.45 -3.36
CA THR A 61 12.76 -19.33 -3.25
C THR A 61 11.69 -18.91 -4.27
N VAL A 62 10.73 -19.80 -4.53
CA VAL A 62 9.54 -19.48 -5.33
C VAL A 62 8.79 -18.31 -4.73
N ARG A 63 8.64 -18.27 -3.40
CA ARG A 63 7.94 -17.18 -2.68
C ARG A 63 8.66 -15.85 -2.86
N GLU A 64 9.99 -15.81 -2.70
CA GLU A 64 10.79 -14.61 -2.93
C GLU A 64 10.63 -14.08 -4.36
N PHE A 65 10.72 -14.99 -5.34
CA PHE A 65 10.59 -14.63 -6.75
C PHE A 65 9.21 -14.04 -7.07
N ILE A 66 8.12 -14.73 -6.70
CA ILE A 66 6.76 -14.29 -7.01
C ILE A 66 6.45 -12.97 -6.28
N SER A 67 6.79 -12.87 -5.00
CA SER A 67 6.58 -11.66 -4.21
C SER A 67 7.33 -10.48 -4.82
N GLY A 68 8.61 -10.65 -5.08
CA GLY A 68 9.41 -9.58 -5.66
C GLY A 68 8.98 -9.20 -7.07
N TYR A 69 8.51 -10.16 -7.90
CA TYR A 69 7.98 -9.87 -9.22
C TYR A 69 6.67 -9.09 -9.17
N GLU A 70 5.69 -9.58 -8.40
CA GLU A 70 4.35 -9.00 -8.39
C GLU A 70 4.30 -7.63 -7.70
N PHE A 71 5.09 -7.42 -6.65
CA PHE A 71 5.20 -6.14 -5.94
C PHE A 71 6.29 -5.22 -6.48
N GLY A 72 7.10 -5.70 -7.41
CA GLY A 72 8.16 -4.92 -8.02
C GLY A 72 7.68 -3.96 -9.13
N PRO A 73 8.61 -3.18 -9.69
CA PRO A 73 8.30 -2.17 -10.69
C PRO A 73 7.64 -2.73 -11.95
N ALA A 74 6.70 -1.98 -12.51
CA ALA A 74 5.87 -2.43 -13.64
C ALA A 74 6.64 -2.47 -14.98
N PHE A 75 7.77 -1.78 -15.11
CA PHE A 75 8.44 -1.59 -16.40
C PHE A 75 8.92 -2.90 -17.06
N TYR A 76 9.31 -3.91 -16.29
CA TYR A 76 9.73 -5.20 -16.83
C TYR A 76 8.56 -6.19 -17.06
N LYS A 77 7.38 -5.94 -16.48
CA LYS A 77 6.24 -6.86 -16.56
C LYS A 77 5.63 -6.97 -17.96
N LYS A 78 5.80 -5.93 -18.77
CA LYS A 78 5.23 -5.84 -20.14
C LYS A 78 6.17 -6.33 -21.23
N VAL A 79 7.37 -6.82 -20.90
CA VAL A 79 8.34 -7.28 -21.88
C VAL A 79 8.28 -8.80 -22.09
N LYS A 80 8.67 -9.24 -23.28
CA LYS A 80 8.77 -10.67 -23.58
C LYS A 80 9.78 -11.33 -22.64
N ASN A 81 9.45 -12.51 -22.10
CA ASN A 81 10.27 -13.26 -21.14
C ASN A 81 10.48 -12.51 -19.78
N SER A 82 9.52 -11.70 -19.38
CA SER A 82 9.57 -10.91 -18.14
C SER A 82 10.04 -11.68 -16.91
N LYS A 83 9.55 -12.93 -16.71
CA LYS A 83 9.98 -13.81 -15.61
C LYS A 83 11.48 -14.09 -15.59
N ALA A 84 12.05 -14.43 -16.75
CA ALA A 84 13.48 -14.73 -16.86
C ALA A 84 14.33 -13.48 -16.65
N ILE A 85 13.89 -12.34 -17.19
CA ILE A 85 14.54 -11.04 -17.01
C ILE A 85 14.54 -10.67 -15.51
N TYR A 86 13.40 -10.79 -14.85
CA TYR A 86 13.30 -10.50 -13.43
C TYR A 86 14.16 -11.44 -12.57
N LEU A 87 14.16 -12.75 -12.88
CA LEU A 87 15.04 -13.69 -12.19
C LEU A 87 16.51 -13.30 -12.34
N LYS A 88 16.93 -12.86 -13.54
CA LYS A 88 18.30 -12.34 -13.74
C LYS A 88 18.59 -11.15 -12.85
N TYR A 89 17.64 -10.23 -12.65
CA TYR A 89 17.80 -9.10 -11.73
C TYR A 89 18.00 -9.55 -10.29
N LEU A 90 17.21 -10.53 -9.83
CA LEU A 90 17.39 -11.09 -8.48
C LEU A 90 18.75 -11.79 -8.32
N LEU A 91 19.20 -12.51 -9.34
CA LEU A 91 20.53 -13.14 -9.34
C LEU A 91 21.64 -12.09 -9.21
N ASP A 92 21.55 -11.01 -9.99
CA ASP A 92 22.52 -9.90 -9.95
C ASP A 92 22.52 -9.20 -8.58
N GLU A 93 21.34 -8.98 -7.99
CA GLU A 93 21.25 -8.45 -6.62
C GLU A 93 21.91 -9.36 -5.59
N LYS A 94 21.69 -10.69 -5.67
CA LYS A 94 22.31 -11.65 -4.75
C LYS A 94 23.83 -11.68 -4.92
N LEU A 95 24.33 -11.60 -6.17
CA LEU A 95 25.78 -11.52 -6.44
C LEU A 95 26.40 -10.25 -5.80
N LEU A 96 25.77 -9.09 -6.01
CA LEU A 96 26.23 -7.83 -5.42
C LEU A 96 26.08 -7.81 -3.90
N ALA A 97 25.04 -8.44 -3.36
CA ALA A 97 24.90 -8.62 -1.91
C ALA A 97 26.03 -9.49 -1.33
N LEU A 98 26.38 -10.60 -2.00
CA LEU A 98 27.52 -11.45 -1.59
C LEU A 98 28.85 -10.67 -1.59
N ASP A 99 29.06 -9.80 -2.56
CA ASP A 99 30.19 -8.90 -2.57
C ASP A 99 30.16 -7.95 -1.37
N GLY A 100 29.01 -7.35 -1.08
CA GLY A 100 28.81 -6.50 0.11
C GLY A 100 29.08 -7.22 1.43
N TYR A 101 28.59 -8.45 1.57
CA TYR A 101 28.91 -9.30 2.74
C TYR A 101 30.41 -9.58 2.86
N SER A 102 31.07 -9.89 1.75
CA SER A 102 32.52 -10.16 1.74
C SER A 102 33.35 -8.92 2.14
N GLN A 103 32.80 -7.72 1.96
CA GLN A 103 33.40 -6.44 2.35
C GLN A 103 32.98 -6.01 3.77
N GLY A 104 32.17 -6.81 4.52
CA GLY A 104 31.76 -6.52 5.89
C GLY A 104 30.62 -5.49 6.04
N TYR A 105 29.92 -5.12 4.96
CA TYR A 105 28.87 -4.09 5.01
C TYR A 105 27.64 -4.50 5.83
N ASN A 106 27.40 -5.80 6.06
CA ASN A 106 26.34 -6.27 6.95
C ASN A 106 26.44 -5.73 8.39
N ASP A 107 27.63 -5.32 8.81
CA ASP A 107 27.89 -4.80 10.16
C ASP A 107 27.86 -3.28 10.26
N SER A 108 27.67 -2.58 9.12
CA SER A 108 27.55 -1.13 9.10
C SER A 108 26.30 -0.65 9.85
N THR A 109 26.38 0.51 10.49
CA THR A 109 25.25 1.13 11.21
C THR A 109 24.03 1.27 10.32
N ARG A 110 24.21 1.73 9.08
CA ARG A 110 23.12 1.89 8.10
C ARG A 110 22.38 0.57 7.83
N VAL A 111 23.12 -0.54 7.64
CA VAL A 111 22.48 -1.84 7.40
C VAL A 111 21.71 -2.30 8.64
N LYS A 112 22.29 -2.14 9.82
CA LYS A 112 21.65 -2.53 11.08
C LYS A 112 20.36 -1.75 11.33
N GLU A 113 20.38 -0.44 11.14
CA GLU A 113 19.21 0.43 11.33
C GLU A 113 18.08 0.10 10.33
N LEU A 114 18.39 0.01 9.03
CA LEU A 114 17.41 -0.32 8.00
C LEU A 114 16.86 -1.74 8.17
N PHE A 115 17.73 -2.69 8.48
CA PHE A 115 17.32 -4.07 8.72
C PHE A 115 16.40 -4.19 9.94
N HIS A 116 16.74 -3.48 11.03
CA HIS A 116 15.88 -3.45 12.22
C HIS A 116 14.49 -2.89 11.89
N ALA A 117 14.42 -1.77 11.18
CA ALA A 117 13.16 -1.16 10.80
C ALA A 117 12.29 -2.10 9.94
N ILE A 118 12.87 -2.72 8.91
CA ILE A 118 12.15 -3.65 8.04
C ILE A 118 11.73 -4.93 8.80
N ASN A 119 12.61 -5.48 9.61
CA ASN A 119 12.28 -6.65 10.43
C ASN A 119 11.17 -6.35 11.43
N SER A 120 11.17 -5.17 12.02
CA SER A 120 10.11 -4.68 12.91
C SER A 120 8.76 -4.60 12.18
N ASP A 121 8.74 -3.98 11.01
CA ASP A 121 7.52 -3.86 10.19
C ASP A 121 6.98 -5.25 9.80
N LEU A 122 7.84 -6.18 9.35
CA LEU A 122 7.44 -7.56 9.03
C LEU A 122 6.91 -8.33 10.25
N THR A 123 7.53 -8.11 11.40
CA THR A 123 7.10 -8.74 12.67
C THR A 123 5.73 -8.19 13.10
N THR A 124 5.51 -6.89 12.92
CA THR A 124 4.22 -6.24 13.18
C THR A 124 3.14 -6.67 12.18
N GLU A 125 3.51 -6.87 10.91
CA GLU A 125 2.58 -7.44 9.92
C GLU A 125 2.15 -8.86 10.32
N GLN A 126 3.05 -9.67 10.87
CA GLN A 126 2.69 -10.99 11.38
C GLN A 126 1.72 -10.90 12.56
N LEU A 127 1.88 -9.91 13.44
CA LEU A 127 0.91 -9.62 14.50
C LEU A 127 -0.48 -9.29 13.92
N PHE A 128 -0.53 -8.46 12.89
CA PHE A 128 -1.77 -8.14 12.19
C PHE A 128 -2.44 -9.39 11.61
N ARG A 129 -1.70 -10.27 10.97
CA ARG A 129 -2.22 -11.52 10.41
C ARG A 129 -2.79 -12.43 11.50
N ASP A 130 -2.06 -12.55 12.62
CA ASP A 130 -2.43 -13.43 13.72
C ASP A 130 -3.63 -12.90 14.54
N ASP A 131 -3.78 -11.59 14.71
CA ASP A 131 -4.73 -11.00 15.65
C ASP A 131 -5.92 -10.29 14.97
N VAL A 132 -5.79 -9.89 13.71
CA VAL A 132 -6.80 -9.11 13.00
C VAL A 132 -7.29 -9.85 11.75
N GLN A 133 -6.40 -10.15 10.82
CA GLN A 133 -6.75 -10.69 9.51
C GLN A 133 -7.47 -12.04 9.60
N LYS A 134 -7.09 -12.91 10.53
CA LYS A 134 -7.75 -14.22 10.73
C LYS A 134 -9.24 -14.12 11.09
N ASP A 135 -9.65 -13.00 11.68
CA ASP A 135 -11.04 -12.77 12.14
C ASP A 135 -11.90 -12.07 11.08
N VAL A 136 -11.31 -11.72 9.94
CA VAL A 136 -12.03 -11.17 8.79
C VAL A 136 -12.86 -12.25 8.14
N LYS A 137 -14.19 -12.11 8.24
CA LYS A 137 -15.14 -13.08 7.70
C LYS A 137 -16.33 -12.35 7.08
N ILE A 138 -16.47 -12.44 5.78
CA ILE A 138 -17.59 -11.81 5.07
C ILE A 138 -18.69 -12.85 4.83
N ALA A 139 -19.86 -12.60 5.39
CA ALA A 139 -21.02 -13.46 5.16
C ALA A 139 -21.41 -13.46 3.67
N PRO A 140 -21.69 -14.63 3.06
CA PRO A 140 -22.05 -14.72 1.63
C PRO A 140 -23.22 -13.80 1.24
N ALA A 141 -24.18 -13.58 2.14
CA ALA A 141 -25.30 -12.68 1.93
C ALA A 141 -24.84 -11.21 1.73
N LYS A 142 -23.77 -10.75 2.42
CA LYS A 142 -23.22 -9.41 2.22
C LYS A 142 -22.60 -9.27 0.82
N ILE A 143 -21.88 -10.29 0.36
CA ILE A 143 -21.29 -10.31 -0.98
C ILE A 143 -22.38 -10.26 -2.04
N LYS A 144 -23.42 -11.12 -1.91
CA LYS A 144 -24.55 -11.13 -2.84
C LYS A 144 -25.27 -9.77 -2.89
N ASN A 145 -25.47 -9.13 -1.74
CA ASN A 145 -26.07 -7.79 -1.68
C ASN A 145 -25.14 -6.73 -2.33
N ALA A 146 -23.85 -6.82 -2.11
CA ALA A 146 -22.88 -5.91 -2.75
C ALA A 146 -22.88 -6.03 -4.27
N ILE A 147 -22.89 -7.26 -4.82
CA ILE A 147 -22.99 -7.51 -6.26
C ILE A 147 -24.30 -6.92 -6.81
N ARG A 148 -25.43 -7.13 -6.13
CA ARG A 148 -26.71 -6.52 -6.54
C ARG A 148 -26.63 -4.99 -6.52
N ASP A 149 -26.02 -4.39 -5.52
CA ASP A 149 -25.90 -2.95 -5.38
C ASP A 149 -24.90 -2.35 -6.40
N LYS A 150 -23.89 -3.10 -6.85
CA LYS A 150 -23.01 -2.71 -7.96
C LYS A 150 -23.77 -2.56 -9.30
N GLN A 151 -24.88 -3.26 -9.48
CA GLN A 151 -25.69 -3.12 -10.69
C GLN A 151 -26.37 -1.74 -10.83
N TYR A 152 -26.55 -1.01 -9.74
CA TYR A 152 -27.19 0.31 -9.77
C TYR A 152 -26.13 1.39 -9.82
N THR A 153 -26.10 2.16 -10.89
CA THR A 153 -25.17 3.28 -11.08
C THR A 153 -25.93 4.59 -10.96
N TYR A 154 -25.39 5.50 -10.20
CA TYR A 154 -25.84 6.87 -10.04
C TYR A 154 -24.93 7.81 -10.82
N GLU A 155 -25.52 8.77 -11.51
CA GLU A 155 -24.83 9.98 -11.95
C GLU A 155 -25.23 11.11 -11.01
N ILE A 156 -24.25 11.64 -10.26
CA ILE A 156 -24.48 12.64 -9.23
C ILE A 156 -23.62 13.87 -9.47
N LYS A 157 -24.20 15.03 -9.12
CA LYS A 157 -23.49 16.31 -9.01
C LYS A 157 -23.65 16.83 -7.59
N TRP A 158 -22.69 17.60 -7.10
CA TRP A 158 -22.80 18.17 -5.76
C TRP A 158 -22.24 19.58 -5.64
N LEU A 159 -22.83 20.35 -4.74
CA LEU A 159 -22.26 21.55 -4.17
C LEU A 159 -21.43 21.13 -2.95
N TYR A 160 -20.22 21.62 -2.85
CA TYR A 160 -19.31 21.31 -1.74
C TYR A 160 -18.98 22.56 -0.94
N ALA A 161 -19.01 22.45 0.38
CA ALA A 161 -18.60 23.48 1.31
C ALA A 161 -17.67 22.88 2.38
N PRO A 162 -16.47 23.46 2.59
CA PRO A 162 -15.53 22.93 3.59
C PRO A 162 -15.99 23.17 5.03
N ASN A 163 -16.86 24.15 5.26
CA ASN A 163 -17.37 24.55 6.57
C ASN A 163 -18.83 25.03 6.50
N ALA A 164 -19.42 25.29 7.67
CA ALA A 164 -20.81 25.71 7.78
C ALA A 164 -21.08 27.10 7.16
N ASP A 165 -20.11 28.04 7.23
CA ASP A 165 -20.26 29.38 6.69
C ASP A 165 -20.36 29.35 5.16
N SER A 166 -19.47 28.59 4.51
CA SER A 166 -19.53 28.37 3.06
C SER A 166 -20.80 27.61 2.64
N LEU A 167 -21.32 26.70 3.48
CA LEU A 167 -22.57 26.00 3.23
C LEU A 167 -23.76 26.97 3.22
N SER A 168 -23.78 27.99 4.12
CA SER A 168 -24.87 28.95 4.25
C SER A 168 -25.17 29.67 2.94
N PHE A 169 -24.13 29.95 2.13
CA PHE A 169 -24.27 30.52 0.79
C PHE A 169 -25.14 29.66 -0.13
N TYR A 170 -24.86 28.37 -0.19
CA TYR A 170 -25.65 27.46 -1.04
C TYR A 170 -27.08 27.25 -0.52
N VAL A 171 -27.24 27.10 0.79
CA VAL A 171 -28.57 26.94 1.41
C VAL A 171 -29.42 28.18 1.18
N SER A 172 -28.87 29.38 1.39
CA SER A 172 -29.57 30.63 1.13
C SER A 172 -29.91 30.80 -0.36
N GLY A 173 -28.98 30.48 -1.26
CA GLY A 173 -29.23 30.51 -2.69
C GLY A 173 -30.42 29.63 -3.10
N LEU A 174 -30.44 28.38 -2.65
CA LEU A 174 -31.55 27.44 -2.92
C LEU A 174 -32.86 27.92 -2.30
N SER A 175 -32.84 28.50 -1.10
CA SER A 175 -34.02 29.05 -0.44
C SER A 175 -34.56 30.28 -1.20
N ASN A 176 -33.71 31.08 -1.79
CA ASN A 176 -34.06 32.24 -2.64
C ASN A 176 -34.38 31.84 -4.10
N LYS A 177 -34.68 30.56 -4.34
CA LYS A 177 -35.07 30.01 -5.65
C LYS A 177 -34.00 30.08 -6.73
N ILE A 178 -32.72 30.25 -6.38
CA ILE A 178 -31.62 30.06 -7.33
C ILE A 178 -31.55 28.55 -7.62
N SER A 179 -31.48 28.20 -8.91
CA SER A 179 -31.44 26.78 -9.28
C SER A 179 -30.15 26.10 -8.82
N PHE A 180 -30.25 24.82 -8.49
CA PHE A 180 -29.05 24.02 -8.19
C PHE A 180 -28.00 24.11 -9.29
N ASP A 181 -28.44 24.06 -10.57
CA ASP A 181 -27.53 24.06 -11.70
C ASP A 181 -26.82 25.43 -11.88
N SER A 182 -27.49 26.54 -11.48
CA SER A 182 -26.84 27.86 -11.43
C SER A 182 -25.77 27.93 -10.35
N LEU A 183 -26.09 27.49 -9.14
CA LEU A 183 -25.11 27.41 -8.03
C LEU A 183 -23.96 26.45 -8.37
N TYR A 184 -24.28 25.34 -9.03
CA TYR A 184 -23.28 24.37 -9.49
C TYR A 184 -22.30 25.00 -10.48
N LYS A 185 -22.79 25.77 -11.47
CA LYS A 185 -21.93 26.50 -12.41
C LYS A 185 -21.08 27.56 -11.71
N MET A 186 -21.62 28.24 -10.70
CA MET A 186 -20.89 29.28 -9.94
C MET A 186 -19.71 28.72 -9.14
N GLN A 187 -19.79 27.46 -8.67
CA GLN A 187 -18.65 26.86 -7.95
C GLN A 187 -17.55 26.36 -8.89
N LEU A 188 -17.84 26.16 -10.17
CA LEU A 188 -16.83 25.74 -11.15
C LEU A 188 -16.01 26.96 -11.60
N ASN A 189 -14.70 26.79 -11.65
CA ASN A 189 -13.75 27.82 -12.08
C ASN A 189 -12.49 27.16 -12.65
N ASP A 190 -11.46 27.94 -12.96
CA ASP A 190 -10.20 27.43 -13.52
C ASP A 190 -9.46 26.43 -12.64
N SER A 191 -9.79 26.37 -11.35
CA SER A 191 -9.21 25.44 -10.36
C SER A 191 -10.14 24.31 -9.96
N ILE A 192 -11.45 24.40 -10.27
CA ILE A 192 -12.48 23.40 -9.91
C ILE A 192 -13.22 22.99 -11.16
N PHE A 193 -12.90 21.83 -11.70
CA PHE A 193 -13.48 21.31 -12.92
C PHE A 193 -14.72 20.45 -12.66
N TYR A 194 -15.48 20.18 -13.73
CA TYR A 194 -16.72 19.40 -13.69
C TYR A 194 -16.55 18.02 -13.05
N ASP A 195 -15.52 17.28 -13.39
CA ASP A 195 -15.20 15.94 -12.87
C ASP A 195 -14.85 15.92 -11.39
N GLN A 196 -14.48 17.07 -10.82
CA GLN A 196 -14.24 17.22 -9.38
C GLN A 196 -15.53 17.47 -8.59
N ARG A 197 -16.67 17.71 -9.24
CA ARG A 197 -17.96 18.00 -8.65
C ARG A 197 -19.10 17.15 -9.20
N SER A 198 -18.76 16.14 -9.98
CA SER A 198 -19.69 15.15 -10.51
C SER A 198 -19.02 13.79 -10.59
N MET A 199 -19.79 12.71 -10.53
CA MET A 199 -19.27 11.36 -10.76
C MET A 199 -20.38 10.41 -11.22
N LYS A 200 -19.95 9.38 -11.95
CA LYS A 200 -20.71 8.14 -12.15
C LYS A 200 -20.17 7.10 -11.18
N ILE A 201 -21.01 6.55 -10.35
CA ILE A 201 -20.61 5.64 -9.28
C ILE A 201 -21.70 4.61 -9.01
N ASP A 202 -21.34 3.35 -8.87
CA ASP A 202 -22.30 2.35 -8.43
C ASP A 202 -22.63 2.48 -6.94
N LYS A 203 -23.81 2.00 -6.59
CA LYS A 203 -24.40 2.10 -5.25
C LYS A 203 -23.50 1.48 -4.17
N PHE A 204 -22.88 0.32 -4.46
CA PHE A 204 -21.98 -0.34 -3.53
C PHE A 204 -20.70 0.48 -3.31
N THR A 205 -20.05 0.90 -4.38
CA THR A 205 -18.82 1.71 -4.30
C THR A 205 -19.08 3.03 -3.57
N LEU A 206 -20.23 3.69 -3.81
CA LEU A 206 -20.62 4.88 -3.05
C LEU A 206 -20.76 4.57 -1.54
N SER A 207 -21.32 3.41 -1.19
CA SER A 207 -21.48 3.01 0.21
C SER A 207 -20.15 2.78 0.94
N ILE A 208 -19.13 2.32 0.22
CA ILE A 208 -17.77 2.13 0.76
C ILE A 208 -17.02 3.48 0.86
N ARG A 209 -17.06 4.30 -0.22
CA ARG A 209 -16.29 5.55 -0.28
C ARG A 209 -16.85 6.67 0.60
N ASN A 210 -18.17 6.81 0.62
CA ASN A 210 -18.84 7.84 1.41
C ASN A 210 -20.19 7.33 1.97
N PRO A 211 -20.15 6.64 3.12
CA PRO A 211 -21.36 6.08 3.74
C PRO A 211 -22.42 7.12 4.07
N GLN A 212 -22.02 8.36 4.39
CA GLN A 212 -22.93 9.44 4.72
C GLN A 212 -23.75 9.87 3.50
N LEU A 213 -23.07 10.10 2.37
CA LEU A 213 -23.75 10.40 1.09
C LEU A 213 -24.58 9.24 0.61
N SER A 214 -24.09 8.01 0.70
CA SER A 214 -24.81 6.81 0.29
C SER A 214 -26.15 6.67 0.98
N LYS A 215 -26.22 6.91 2.31
CA LYS A 215 -27.48 6.85 3.10
C LYS A 215 -28.55 7.80 2.58
N VAL A 216 -28.15 8.93 2.02
CA VAL A 216 -29.06 9.95 1.48
C VAL A 216 -29.39 9.63 0.02
N VAL A 217 -28.37 9.44 -0.82
CA VAL A 217 -28.52 9.18 -2.27
C VAL A 217 -29.39 7.95 -2.54
N ASN A 218 -29.26 6.89 -1.76
CA ASN A 218 -30.05 5.67 -1.90
C ASN A 218 -31.57 5.87 -1.70
N LYS A 219 -32.01 7.00 -1.16
CA LYS A 219 -33.43 7.33 -0.93
C LYS A 219 -33.96 8.37 -1.92
N MET A 220 -33.09 8.94 -2.75
CA MET A 220 -33.42 10.02 -3.67
C MET A 220 -33.84 9.48 -5.04
N ARG A 221 -34.60 10.29 -5.75
CA ARG A 221 -35.03 10.06 -7.14
C ARG A 221 -34.21 10.93 -8.12
N VAL A 222 -34.30 10.59 -9.40
CA VAL A 222 -33.69 11.43 -10.46
C VAL A 222 -34.22 12.86 -10.36
N ASN A 223 -33.33 13.83 -10.52
CA ASN A 223 -33.54 15.27 -10.38
C ASN A 223 -33.85 15.78 -8.94
N GLU A 224 -33.84 14.90 -7.95
CA GLU A 224 -34.01 15.32 -6.57
C GLU A 224 -32.71 15.93 -6.02
N ILE A 225 -32.86 16.95 -5.16
CA ILE A 225 -31.77 17.65 -4.48
C ILE A 225 -31.82 17.30 -3.00
N SER A 226 -30.69 16.88 -2.44
CA SER A 226 -30.62 16.53 -1.02
C SER A 226 -30.68 17.76 -0.11
N LYS A 227 -31.03 17.51 1.15
CA LYS A 227 -30.62 18.43 2.24
C LYS A 227 -29.09 18.39 2.40
N PRO A 228 -28.49 19.38 3.08
CA PRO A 228 -27.07 19.34 3.40
C PRO A 228 -26.69 18.04 4.14
N VAL A 229 -25.64 17.39 3.64
CA VAL A 229 -25.08 16.17 4.21
C VAL A 229 -23.68 16.44 4.73
N LYS A 230 -23.44 16.22 6.01
CA LYS A 230 -22.11 16.34 6.60
C LYS A 230 -21.32 15.05 6.35
N ALA A 231 -20.13 15.21 5.79
CA ALA A 231 -19.11 14.17 5.63
C ALA A 231 -17.83 14.56 6.39
N PRO A 232 -16.85 13.67 6.56
CA PRO A 232 -15.62 13.96 7.30
C PRO A 232 -14.81 15.15 6.76
N ASP A 233 -14.87 15.37 5.44
CA ASP A 233 -14.12 16.39 4.69
C ASP A 233 -14.91 17.69 4.44
N GLY A 234 -16.20 17.74 4.81
CA GLY A 234 -17.03 18.94 4.61
C GLY A 234 -18.52 18.63 4.45
N TRP A 235 -19.22 19.54 3.77
CA TRP A 235 -20.65 19.48 3.54
C TRP A 235 -20.98 19.32 2.06
N TYR A 236 -22.00 18.55 1.78
CA TYR A 236 -22.45 18.23 0.43
C TYR A 236 -23.96 18.52 0.28
N ILE A 237 -24.36 19.13 -0.83
CA ILE A 237 -25.75 19.13 -1.30
C ILE A 237 -25.71 18.41 -2.65
N VAL A 238 -26.33 17.25 -2.74
CA VAL A 238 -26.24 16.35 -3.90
C VAL A 238 -27.50 16.44 -4.74
N LYS A 239 -27.34 16.41 -6.07
CA LYS A 239 -28.41 16.20 -7.04
C LYS A 239 -28.12 14.94 -7.83
N ILE A 240 -29.12 14.04 -7.95
CA ILE A 240 -29.03 12.89 -8.84
C ILE A 240 -29.46 13.35 -10.23
N THR A 241 -28.58 13.16 -11.22
CA THR A 241 -28.90 13.49 -12.62
C THR A 241 -29.43 12.30 -13.39
N ASP A 242 -28.97 11.09 -13.04
CA ASP A 242 -29.47 9.85 -13.64
C ASP A 242 -29.27 8.65 -12.71
N ILE A 243 -30.10 7.62 -12.90
CA ILE A 243 -30.01 6.30 -12.24
C ILE A 243 -30.30 5.24 -13.28
N TRP A 244 -29.38 4.32 -13.46
CA TRP A 244 -29.62 3.15 -14.32
C TRP A 244 -29.14 1.86 -13.68
N LYS A 245 -29.71 0.76 -14.16
CA LYS A 245 -29.34 -0.58 -13.75
C LYS A 245 -28.55 -1.26 -14.86
N ASN A 246 -27.35 -1.68 -14.54
CA ASN A 246 -26.52 -2.50 -15.42
C ASN A 246 -26.85 -3.97 -15.19
N GLU A 247 -27.07 -4.72 -16.24
CA GLU A 247 -27.30 -6.16 -16.13
C GLU A 247 -25.97 -6.91 -16.19
N ILE A 248 -25.83 -7.94 -15.35
CA ILE A 248 -24.71 -8.88 -15.43
C ILE A 248 -25.10 -9.94 -16.48
N VAL A 249 -24.45 -9.88 -17.63
CA VAL A 249 -24.78 -10.74 -18.79
C VAL A 249 -23.83 -11.92 -18.96
N THR A 250 -22.69 -11.95 -18.26
CA THR A 250 -21.70 -13.00 -18.38
C THR A 250 -21.19 -13.47 -17.01
N GLU A 251 -20.77 -14.74 -16.95
CA GLU A 251 -20.13 -15.31 -15.75
C GLU A 251 -18.85 -14.55 -15.37
N SER A 252 -18.07 -14.11 -16.34
CA SER A 252 -16.86 -13.32 -16.12
C SER A 252 -17.15 -11.98 -15.44
N MET A 253 -18.26 -11.31 -15.81
CA MET A 253 -18.69 -10.08 -15.13
C MET A 253 -19.11 -10.37 -13.69
N TYR A 254 -19.83 -11.46 -13.47
CA TYR A 254 -20.22 -11.85 -12.12
C TYR A 254 -19.02 -12.13 -11.22
N GLN A 255 -18.07 -12.94 -11.70
CA GLN A 255 -16.83 -13.27 -10.97
C GLN A 255 -16.01 -12.03 -10.64
N LYS A 256 -15.90 -11.10 -11.58
CA LYS A 256 -15.23 -9.82 -11.34
C LYS A 256 -15.92 -9.01 -10.25
N ASP A 257 -17.25 -8.87 -10.35
CA ASP A 257 -18.03 -8.11 -9.36
C ASP A 257 -18.00 -8.78 -7.97
N GLU A 258 -18.00 -10.11 -7.92
CA GLU A 258 -17.85 -10.85 -6.67
C GLU A 258 -16.46 -10.60 -6.05
N TYR A 259 -15.41 -10.71 -6.83
CA TYR A 259 -14.03 -10.45 -6.38
C TYR A 259 -13.88 -9.03 -5.83
N ASP A 260 -14.30 -8.03 -6.60
CA ASP A 260 -14.22 -6.62 -6.20
C ASP A 260 -15.04 -6.34 -4.92
N ALA A 261 -16.25 -6.89 -4.85
CA ALA A 261 -17.14 -6.72 -3.70
C ALA A 261 -16.57 -7.40 -2.44
N ARG A 262 -16.06 -8.61 -2.58
CA ARG A 262 -15.41 -9.36 -1.49
C ARG A 262 -14.21 -8.61 -0.97
N THR A 263 -13.30 -8.22 -1.85
CA THR A 263 -12.09 -7.48 -1.51
C THR A 263 -12.40 -6.17 -0.77
N ALA A 264 -13.35 -5.38 -1.28
CA ALA A 264 -13.74 -4.13 -0.62
C ALA A 264 -14.35 -4.34 0.77
N LEU A 265 -15.18 -5.37 0.94
CA LEU A 265 -15.79 -5.71 2.24
C LEU A 265 -14.76 -6.25 3.23
N GLU A 266 -13.81 -7.07 2.76
CA GLU A 266 -12.71 -7.57 3.58
C GLU A 266 -11.81 -6.43 4.05
N MET A 267 -11.45 -5.50 3.16
CA MET A 267 -10.68 -4.31 3.53
C MET A 267 -11.42 -3.46 4.56
N GLN A 268 -12.70 -3.19 4.36
CA GLN A 268 -13.51 -2.42 5.32
C GLN A 268 -13.57 -3.10 6.70
N GLN A 269 -13.70 -4.42 6.74
CA GLN A 269 -13.70 -5.17 7.99
C GLN A 269 -12.31 -5.20 8.64
N MET A 270 -11.25 -5.36 7.86
CA MET A 270 -9.87 -5.28 8.35
C MET A 270 -9.59 -3.92 8.97
N ASP A 271 -9.97 -2.82 8.30
CA ASP A 271 -9.81 -1.47 8.82
C ASP A 271 -10.52 -1.32 10.18
N SER A 272 -11.78 -1.75 10.26
CA SER A 272 -12.57 -1.68 11.50
C SER A 272 -11.99 -2.52 12.64
N LEU A 273 -11.54 -3.74 12.36
CA LEU A 273 -10.93 -4.60 13.38
C LEU A 273 -9.56 -4.07 13.82
N SER A 274 -8.79 -3.49 12.89
CA SER A 274 -7.51 -2.84 13.20
C SER A 274 -7.71 -1.63 14.13
N ASP A 275 -8.69 -0.79 13.83
CA ASP A 275 -9.03 0.37 14.67
C ASP A 275 -9.41 -0.06 16.09
N ILE A 276 -10.26 -1.08 16.22
CA ILE A 276 -10.66 -1.63 17.52
C ILE A 276 -9.44 -2.19 18.28
N TYR A 277 -8.57 -2.92 17.58
CA TYR A 277 -7.37 -3.50 18.17
C TYR A 277 -6.41 -2.43 18.69
N VAL A 278 -6.07 -1.46 17.84
CA VAL A 278 -5.17 -0.36 18.18
C VAL A 278 -5.76 0.51 19.30
N HIS A 279 -7.05 0.83 19.22
CA HIS A 279 -7.72 1.62 20.25
C HIS A 279 -7.65 0.95 21.63
N LYS A 280 -7.94 -0.37 21.71
CA LYS A 280 -7.81 -1.13 22.97
C LYS A 280 -6.38 -1.11 23.50
N MET A 281 -5.40 -1.27 22.61
CA MET A 281 -3.99 -1.21 22.97
C MET A 281 -3.61 0.17 23.51
N MET A 282 -3.98 1.25 22.82
CA MET A 282 -3.71 2.62 23.24
C MET A 282 -4.33 2.93 24.60
N LEU A 283 -5.57 2.50 24.85
CA LEU A 283 -6.22 2.66 26.15
C LEU A 283 -5.45 1.97 27.30
N THR A 284 -4.81 0.83 27.03
CA THR A 284 -4.03 0.09 28.03
C THR A 284 -2.79 0.87 28.46
N TYR A 285 -2.10 1.51 27.51
CA TYR A 285 -0.87 2.24 27.78
C TYR A 285 -1.08 3.72 28.17
N ASN A 286 -2.26 4.26 27.96
CA ASN A 286 -2.67 5.63 28.26
C ASN A 286 -1.62 6.69 27.86
N PRO A 287 -1.23 6.80 26.58
CA PRO A 287 -0.20 7.72 26.13
C PRO A 287 -0.65 9.17 26.24
N VAL A 288 0.25 10.05 26.72
CA VAL A 288 0.02 11.49 26.84
C VAL A 288 1.16 12.25 26.18
N ILE A 289 0.84 13.08 25.19
CA ILE A 289 1.80 13.99 24.55
C ILE A 289 2.12 15.12 25.55
N GLN A 290 3.40 15.39 25.77
CA GLN A 290 3.86 16.45 26.65
C GLN A 290 3.85 17.77 25.90
N ALA A 291 3.09 18.75 26.38
CA ALA A 291 2.82 20.01 25.69
C ALA A 291 4.10 20.77 25.31
N HIS A 292 5.02 20.95 26.27
CA HIS A 292 6.29 21.65 26.00
C HIS A 292 7.17 20.91 24.99
N ALA A 293 7.24 19.59 25.07
CA ALA A 293 7.99 18.77 24.11
C ALA A 293 7.36 18.82 22.71
N PHE A 294 6.04 18.87 22.64
CA PHE A 294 5.33 19.05 21.36
C PHE A 294 5.64 20.41 20.74
N ASP A 295 5.62 21.49 21.52
CA ASP A 295 5.91 22.86 21.03
C ASP A 295 7.35 22.98 20.54
N LEU A 296 8.29 22.36 21.26
CA LEU A 296 9.70 22.27 20.89
C LEU A 296 9.88 21.49 19.59
N LEU A 297 9.28 20.29 19.49
CA LEU A 297 9.34 19.45 18.31
C LEU A 297 8.69 20.13 17.10
N ARG A 298 7.56 20.81 17.28
CA ARG A 298 6.87 21.54 16.22
C ARG A 298 7.76 22.63 15.62
N SER A 299 8.45 23.40 16.44
CA SER A 299 9.37 24.43 15.99
C SER A 299 10.58 23.82 15.28
N TYR A 300 11.14 22.73 15.82
CA TYR A 300 12.24 21.99 15.19
C TYR A 300 11.85 21.44 13.83
N MET A 301 10.73 20.72 13.74
CA MET A 301 10.23 20.13 12.48
C MET A 301 9.81 21.21 11.48
N GLY A 302 9.35 22.36 11.96
CA GLY A 302 9.10 23.53 11.12
C GLY A 302 10.35 24.01 10.40
N GLY A 303 11.48 24.12 11.10
CA GLY A 303 12.77 24.47 10.50
C GLY A 303 13.25 23.45 9.46
N TYR A 304 12.88 22.19 9.64
CA TYR A 304 13.25 21.12 8.72
C TYR A 304 12.36 21.05 7.47
N THR A 305 11.04 21.35 7.59
CA THR A 305 10.06 21.03 6.56
C THR A 305 9.42 22.22 5.85
N LEU A 306 9.44 23.41 6.46
CA LEU A 306 8.80 24.61 5.91
C LEU A 306 9.75 25.44 5.05
N THR A 307 9.17 26.33 4.22
CA THR A 307 9.97 27.35 3.58
C THR A 307 10.43 28.41 4.61
N PRO A 308 11.56 29.12 4.36
CA PRO A 308 12.02 30.17 5.27
C PRO A 308 10.96 31.24 5.54
N GLU A 309 10.13 31.56 4.53
CA GLU A 309 9.06 32.55 4.63
C GLU A 309 7.93 32.08 5.57
N GLN A 310 7.51 30.81 5.43
CA GLN A 310 6.50 30.21 6.31
C GLN A 310 7.02 30.10 7.75
N TYR A 311 8.26 29.64 7.92
CA TYR A 311 8.91 29.49 9.21
C TYR A 311 8.97 30.83 9.96
N LYS A 312 9.39 31.91 9.28
CA LYS A 312 9.42 33.26 9.82
C LYS A 312 8.02 33.81 10.09
N LYS A 313 7.05 33.61 9.16
CA LYS A 313 5.66 34.08 9.32
C LYS A 313 4.99 33.50 10.57
N TRP A 314 5.35 32.29 10.96
CA TRP A 314 4.78 31.60 12.13
C TRP A 314 5.60 31.80 13.42
N ASN A 315 6.64 32.66 13.38
CA ASN A 315 7.53 32.97 14.52
C ASN A 315 8.13 31.73 15.20
N LEU A 316 8.49 30.70 14.41
CA LEU A 316 8.94 29.43 14.97
C LEU A 316 10.31 29.54 15.64
N ASP A 317 11.18 30.46 15.23
CA ASP A 317 12.46 30.75 15.89
C ASP A 317 12.27 31.26 17.33
N GLU A 318 11.37 32.22 17.52
CA GLU A 318 11.10 32.78 18.85
C GLU A 318 10.41 31.77 19.77
N ARG A 319 9.50 30.98 19.21
CA ARG A 319 8.87 29.85 19.91
C ARG A 319 9.90 28.81 20.35
N LEU A 320 10.81 28.43 19.46
CA LEU A 320 11.89 27.48 19.77
C LEU A 320 12.79 27.99 20.89
N LYS A 321 13.19 29.27 20.83
CA LYS A 321 14.01 29.91 21.89
C LYS A 321 13.27 29.96 23.23
N SER A 322 11.99 30.31 23.22
CA SER A 322 11.15 30.32 24.41
C SER A 322 11.02 28.96 25.05
N GLU A 323 10.77 27.92 24.25
CA GLU A 323 10.66 26.55 24.76
C GLU A 323 12.00 26.03 25.31
N ILE A 324 13.13 26.33 24.65
CA ILE A 324 14.46 25.95 25.17
C ILE A 324 14.73 26.63 26.51
N GLN A 325 14.34 27.89 26.71
CA GLN A 325 14.49 28.58 27.99
C GLN A 325 13.63 27.97 29.10
N ASN A 326 12.44 27.51 28.77
CA ASN A 326 11.54 26.83 29.73
C ASN A 326 12.11 25.50 30.21
N PHE A 327 13.00 24.86 29.46
CA PHE A 327 13.73 23.65 29.86
C PHE A 327 15.08 23.99 30.50
N ASP A 328 15.14 24.87 31.46
CA ASP A 328 16.20 25.48 32.31
C ASP A 328 17.67 24.99 32.19
N SER A 329 17.98 24.00 31.39
CA SER A 329 19.34 23.42 31.26
C SER A 329 19.59 22.65 29.97
N LEU A 330 18.68 22.67 28.98
CA LEU A 330 18.86 21.86 27.76
C LEU A 330 19.90 22.51 26.82
N LYS A 331 21.06 21.89 26.75
CA LYS A 331 21.96 22.07 25.61
C LYS A 331 21.30 21.46 24.37
N GLN A 332 21.61 21.99 23.20
CA GLN A 332 21.05 21.49 21.93
C GLN A 332 21.24 19.97 21.75
N GLU A 333 22.28 19.41 22.34
CA GLU A 333 22.58 17.98 22.38
C GLU A 333 21.58 17.16 23.23
N ASP A 334 20.86 17.80 24.16
CA ASP A 334 19.91 17.12 25.06
C ASP A 334 18.47 17.13 24.53
N LEU A 335 18.16 17.89 23.47
CA LEU A 335 16.82 17.92 22.86
C LEU A 335 16.33 16.51 22.48
N ALA A 336 17.24 15.68 21.99
CA ALA A 336 16.94 14.32 21.63
C ALA A 336 16.39 13.46 22.79
N LYS A 337 16.74 13.80 24.04
CA LYS A 337 16.37 13.08 25.25
C LYS A 337 15.07 13.56 25.89
N VAL A 338 14.48 14.66 25.38
CA VAL A 338 13.21 15.19 25.92
C VAL A 338 12.10 14.19 25.72
N ASN A 339 11.38 13.87 26.78
CA ASN A 339 10.22 12.99 26.74
C ASN A 339 9.09 13.66 25.98
N LEU A 340 8.74 13.13 24.82
CA LEU A 340 7.68 13.63 23.94
C LEU A 340 6.32 13.04 24.32
N VAL A 341 6.30 11.74 24.60
CA VAL A 341 5.09 11.02 25.00
C VAL A 341 5.39 10.18 26.22
N THR A 342 4.57 10.33 27.26
CA THR A 342 4.61 9.44 28.44
C THR A 342 3.52 8.39 28.35
N LEU A 343 3.83 7.18 28.76
CA LEU A 343 2.91 6.05 28.85
C LEU A 343 2.87 5.57 30.32
N SER A 344 2.01 4.61 30.62
CA SER A 344 1.86 4.08 31.99
C SER A 344 3.16 3.50 32.55
N ASP A 345 4.01 2.92 31.71
CA ASP A 345 5.21 2.16 32.10
C ASP A 345 6.51 2.59 31.39
N THR A 346 6.40 3.49 30.41
CA THR A 346 7.55 3.94 29.61
C THR A 346 7.33 5.33 29.04
N SER A 347 8.29 5.83 28.26
CA SER A 347 8.16 7.09 27.51
C SER A 347 8.85 7.02 26.16
N PHE A 348 8.40 7.83 25.21
CA PHE A 348 9.07 8.06 23.93
C PHE A 348 9.65 9.48 23.90
N THR A 349 10.89 9.57 23.48
CA THR A 349 11.62 10.84 23.38
C THR A 349 11.46 11.49 22.00
N MET A 350 11.90 12.73 21.88
CA MET A 350 12.01 13.40 20.57
C MET A 350 12.92 12.62 19.62
N ALA A 351 14.00 11.98 20.11
CA ALA A 351 14.85 11.14 19.28
C ALA A 351 14.09 9.94 18.69
N ASN A 352 13.19 9.31 19.45
CA ASN A 352 12.35 8.24 18.94
C ASN A 352 11.50 8.74 17.76
N PHE A 353 10.88 9.92 17.90
CA PHE A 353 10.08 10.50 16.83
C PHE A 353 10.93 10.84 15.59
N ILE A 354 12.06 11.51 15.75
CA ILE A 354 12.94 11.92 14.65
C ILE A 354 13.45 10.69 13.89
N ASN A 355 13.85 9.63 14.59
CA ASN A 355 14.30 8.38 13.97
C ASN A 355 13.16 7.68 13.23
N TRP A 356 11.98 7.59 13.84
CA TRP A 356 10.79 7.02 13.22
C TRP A 356 10.37 7.81 11.97
N PHE A 357 10.37 9.16 12.04
CA PHE A 357 10.04 10.05 10.93
C PHE A 357 11.02 9.91 9.77
N ARG A 358 12.33 9.93 10.04
CA ARG A 358 13.40 9.83 9.02
C ARG A 358 13.25 8.57 8.15
N LEU A 359 12.84 7.47 8.72
CA LEU A 359 12.63 6.21 8.00
C LEU A 359 11.36 6.21 7.14
N ARG A 360 10.44 7.15 7.37
CA ARG A 360 9.12 7.22 6.73
C ARG A 360 8.86 8.54 6.00
N GLU A 361 9.86 9.40 5.91
CA GLU A 361 9.74 10.77 5.39
C GLU A 361 9.11 10.83 3.97
N GLU A 362 9.40 9.87 3.11
CA GLU A 362 8.88 9.84 1.73
C GLU A 362 7.34 9.68 1.70
N TYR A 363 6.75 9.08 2.73
CA TYR A 363 5.30 8.80 2.82
C TYR A 363 4.55 9.80 3.69
N LEU A 364 5.24 10.44 4.62
CA LEU A 364 4.65 11.38 5.57
C LEU A 364 4.62 12.78 4.95
N LYS A 365 3.46 13.41 4.98
CA LYS A 365 3.29 14.76 4.42
C LYS A 365 2.63 15.68 5.42
N PHE A 366 3.31 16.79 5.72
CA PHE A 366 2.73 17.87 6.50
C PHE A 366 1.72 18.66 5.66
N ASN A 367 0.56 18.94 6.25
CA ASN A 367 -0.33 19.97 5.73
C ASN A 367 0.24 21.36 6.10
N ARG A 368 0.75 22.09 5.11
CA ARG A 368 1.44 23.38 5.27
C ARG A 368 0.54 24.57 4.98
N THR A 369 -0.77 24.40 4.97
CA THR A 369 -1.74 25.46 4.64
C THR A 369 -1.71 26.57 5.68
N ASN A 370 -1.70 26.22 6.95
CA ASN A 370 -1.60 27.14 8.07
C ASN A 370 -0.94 26.47 9.29
N PHE A 371 -0.66 27.25 10.33
CA PHE A 371 0.01 26.78 11.54
C PHE A 371 -0.76 25.66 12.26
N ASN A 372 -2.09 25.76 12.31
CA ASN A 372 -2.92 24.76 13.00
C ASN A 372 -2.93 23.44 12.24
N ASP A 373 -3.06 23.48 10.92
CA ASP A 373 -3.02 22.27 10.07
C ASP A 373 -1.64 21.58 10.13
N PHE A 374 -0.57 22.38 10.18
CA PHE A 374 0.78 21.86 10.38
C PHE A 374 0.92 21.17 11.73
N SER A 375 0.43 21.81 12.80
CA SER A 375 0.44 21.26 14.16
C SER A 375 -0.38 19.96 14.24
N ALA A 376 -1.57 19.94 13.66
CA ALA A 376 -2.42 18.74 13.62
C ALA A 376 -1.77 17.58 12.83
N SER A 377 -1.04 17.90 11.74
CA SER A 377 -0.28 16.89 11.00
C SER A 377 0.83 16.28 11.86
N LEU A 378 1.57 17.12 12.60
CA LEU A 378 2.62 16.65 13.50
C LEU A 378 2.04 15.81 14.64
N GLU A 379 0.94 16.24 15.25
CA GLU A 379 0.25 15.48 16.29
C GLU A 379 -0.18 14.10 15.79
N SER A 380 -0.77 14.03 14.58
CA SER A 380 -1.14 12.76 13.95
C SER A 380 0.08 11.84 13.78
N MET A 381 1.22 12.37 13.32
CA MET A 381 2.46 11.61 13.15
C MET A 381 3.02 11.09 14.49
N ILE A 382 2.88 11.88 15.58
CA ILE A 382 3.29 11.41 16.91
C ILE A 382 2.42 10.22 17.34
N TRP A 383 1.10 10.29 17.13
CA TRP A 383 0.21 9.17 17.44
C TRP A 383 0.51 7.93 16.58
N GLU A 384 0.89 8.12 15.32
CA GLU A 384 1.33 7.03 14.45
C GLU A 384 2.62 6.39 14.97
N MET A 385 3.61 7.20 15.38
CA MET A 385 4.85 6.71 15.99
C MET A 385 4.57 5.92 17.28
N VAL A 386 3.71 6.43 18.17
CA VAL A 386 3.33 5.72 19.41
C VAL A 386 2.69 4.36 19.08
N ARG A 387 1.72 4.35 18.17
CA ARG A 387 1.07 3.14 17.70
C ARG A 387 2.07 2.11 17.19
N ASP A 388 2.96 2.54 16.29
CA ASP A 388 3.93 1.67 15.63
C ASP A 388 4.88 1.03 16.65
N ASN A 389 5.42 1.82 17.60
CA ASN A 389 6.30 1.30 18.66
C ASN A 389 5.58 0.33 19.60
N LEU A 390 4.31 0.60 19.95
CA LEU A 390 3.54 -0.31 20.80
C LEU A 390 3.20 -1.62 20.09
N LEU A 391 2.86 -1.56 18.80
CA LEU A 391 2.64 -2.76 17.98
C LEU A 391 3.92 -3.58 17.82
N GLU A 392 5.04 -2.92 17.57
CA GLU A 392 6.36 -3.54 17.52
C GLU A 392 6.68 -4.26 18.82
N GLY A 393 6.61 -3.55 19.95
CA GLY A 393 6.87 -4.13 21.29
C GLY A 393 6.00 -5.35 21.56
N ARG A 394 4.71 -5.29 21.21
CA ARG A 394 3.79 -6.42 21.36
C ARG A 394 4.14 -7.58 20.43
N ALA A 395 4.56 -7.33 19.22
CA ALA A 395 4.95 -8.36 18.27
C ALA A 395 6.22 -9.09 18.74
N TYR A 396 7.24 -8.36 19.17
CA TYR A 396 8.47 -8.94 19.71
C TYR A 396 8.25 -9.68 21.03
N SER A 397 7.41 -9.17 21.93
CA SER A 397 7.10 -9.88 23.20
C SER A 397 6.47 -11.26 22.98
N ARG A 398 5.89 -11.50 21.78
CA ARG A 398 5.34 -12.79 21.37
C ARG A 398 6.32 -13.64 20.56
N GLY A 399 7.53 -13.16 20.30
CA GLY A 399 8.54 -13.86 19.51
C GLY A 399 8.17 -14.01 18.04
N LEU A 400 7.34 -13.12 17.46
CA LEU A 400 6.86 -13.23 16.09
C LEU A 400 7.96 -13.01 15.05
N GLU A 401 9.05 -12.33 15.41
CA GLU A 401 10.27 -12.21 14.61
C GLU A 401 10.92 -13.57 14.31
N ASN A 402 10.59 -14.59 15.12
CA ASN A 402 11.10 -15.94 14.97
C ASN A 402 10.27 -16.83 14.03
N ARG A 403 9.12 -16.35 13.57
CA ARG A 403 8.31 -17.05 12.55
C ARG A 403 9.12 -17.24 11.28
N GLU A 404 9.01 -18.43 10.66
CA GLU A 404 9.78 -18.80 9.47
C GLU A 404 9.56 -17.80 8.32
N ILE A 405 8.32 -17.41 8.08
CA ILE A 405 7.97 -16.43 7.05
C ILE A 405 8.60 -15.04 7.31
N VAL A 406 8.68 -14.60 8.56
CA VAL A 406 9.31 -13.33 8.93
C VAL A 406 10.82 -13.40 8.72
N LYS A 407 11.46 -14.49 9.16
CA LYS A 407 12.91 -14.72 8.96
C LYS A 407 13.27 -14.78 7.47
N GLU A 408 12.46 -15.48 6.68
CA GLU A 408 12.65 -15.60 5.24
C GLU A 408 12.59 -14.21 4.58
N GLN A 409 11.50 -13.47 4.79
CA GLN A 409 11.33 -12.13 4.22
C GLN A 409 12.41 -11.15 4.71
N SER A 410 12.73 -11.18 5.99
CA SER A 410 13.82 -10.35 6.54
C SER A 410 15.17 -10.65 5.89
N SER A 411 15.44 -11.93 5.57
CA SER A 411 16.66 -12.31 4.84
C SER A 411 16.70 -11.73 3.42
N TRP A 412 15.56 -11.71 2.70
CA TRP A 412 15.49 -11.09 1.37
C TRP A 412 15.82 -9.61 1.45
N TRP A 413 15.23 -8.92 2.41
CA TRP A 413 15.45 -7.48 2.60
C TRP A 413 16.86 -7.17 3.07
N LYS A 414 17.44 -8.01 3.91
CA LYS A 414 18.84 -7.84 4.29
C LYS A 414 19.78 -7.90 3.09
N ASP A 415 19.55 -8.84 2.17
CA ASP A 415 20.31 -8.92 0.93
C ASP A 415 20.14 -7.65 0.08
N LYS A 416 18.91 -7.12 -0.05
CA LYS A 416 18.64 -5.87 -0.78
C LYS A 416 19.30 -4.66 -0.12
N ILE A 417 19.30 -4.56 1.20
CA ILE A 417 19.97 -3.46 1.92
C ILE A 417 21.47 -3.50 1.66
N VAL A 418 22.10 -4.67 1.79
CA VAL A 418 23.55 -4.82 1.55
C VAL A 418 23.89 -4.54 0.08
N TYR A 419 23.08 -5.05 -0.86
CA TYR A 419 23.20 -4.72 -2.28
C TYR A 419 23.13 -3.20 -2.52
N SER A 420 22.23 -2.48 -1.85
CA SER A 420 22.07 -1.04 -2.07
C SER A 420 23.34 -0.24 -1.77
N ILE A 421 24.14 -0.69 -0.80
CA ILE A 421 25.42 -0.06 -0.48
C ILE A 421 26.43 -0.23 -1.64
N ILE A 422 26.47 -1.42 -2.24
CA ILE A 422 27.33 -1.67 -3.41
C ILE A 422 26.88 -0.82 -4.59
N ARG A 423 25.57 -0.70 -4.83
CA ARG A 423 25.00 0.18 -5.85
C ARG A 423 25.44 1.64 -5.63
N ASP A 424 25.27 2.15 -4.41
CA ASP A 424 25.63 3.53 -4.06
C ASP A 424 27.14 3.75 -4.24
N LYS A 425 27.97 2.78 -3.87
CA LYS A 425 29.42 2.81 -4.08
C LYS A 425 29.81 2.85 -5.57
N ILE A 426 29.11 2.07 -6.40
CA ILE A 426 29.31 2.11 -7.86
C ILE A 426 28.95 3.50 -8.39
N ALA A 427 27.80 4.06 -7.99
CA ALA A 427 27.37 5.39 -8.40
C ALA A 427 28.34 6.49 -7.94
N ASN A 428 28.77 6.45 -6.68
CA ASN A 428 29.76 7.39 -6.14
C ASN A 428 31.09 7.33 -6.91
N SER A 429 31.49 6.13 -7.35
CA SER A 429 32.73 5.94 -8.10
C SER A 429 32.74 6.55 -9.52
N VAL A 430 31.56 6.95 -10.03
CA VAL A 430 31.38 7.72 -11.28
C VAL A 430 31.04 9.19 -11.00
N GLY A 431 31.19 9.62 -9.75
CA GLY A 431 30.97 11.00 -9.31
C GLY A 431 29.49 11.37 -9.13
N LEU A 432 28.64 10.41 -8.71
CA LEU A 432 27.25 10.65 -8.32
C LEU A 432 27.09 10.40 -6.82
N ASN A 433 26.63 11.42 -6.10
CA ASN A 433 26.14 11.21 -4.73
C ASN A 433 24.63 10.95 -4.76
N ILE A 434 24.21 9.69 -4.61
CA ILE A 434 22.79 9.27 -4.65
C ILE A 434 22.01 9.82 -3.44
N GLU A 435 22.65 10.16 -2.35
CA GLU A 435 21.99 10.77 -1.18
C GLU A 435 21.51 12.20 -1.47
N SER A 436 22.12 12.88 -2.46
CA SER A 436 21.71 14.22 -2.88
C SER A 436 20.56 14.17 -3.90
N PRO A 437 19.36 14.71 -3.60
CA PRO A 437 18.24 14.77 -4.55
C PRO A 437 18.60 15.45 -5.87
N ALA A 438 19.41 16.51 -5.81
CA ALA A 438 19.88 17.25 -6.99
C ALA A 438 20.81 16.42 -7.88
N GLN A 439 21.54 15.46 -7.31
CA GLN A 439 22.43 14.58 -8.06
C GLN A 439 21.73 13.32 -8.58
N ARG A 440 20.66 12.87 -7.92
CA ARG A 440 19.79 11.79 -8.45
C ARG A 440 19.28 12.13 -9.86
N MET A 441 18.96 13.39 -10.12
CA MET A 441 18.55 13.84 -11.46
C MET A 441 19.64 13.69 -12.53
N LYS A 442 20.92 13.65 -12.16
CA LYS A 442 22.05 13.46 -13.08
C LYS A 442 22.39 11.98 -13.35
N ILE A 443 21.66 11.06 -12.77
CA ILE A 443 21.85 9.62 -12.97
C ILE A 443 21.73 9.27 -14.45
N PHE A 444 20.76 9.84 -15.15
CA PHE A 444 20.55 9.61 -16.57
C PHE A 444 21.78 9.98 -17.43
N ASP A 445 22.50 11.02 -17.07
CA ASP A 445 23.71 11.46 -17.81
C ASP A 445 24.86 10.45 -17.67
N LYS A 446 24.91 9.70 -16.58
CA LYS A 446 26.00 8.76 -16.25
C LYS A 446 25.57 7.28 -16.33
N LYS A 447 24.34 7.02 -16.75
CA LYS A 447 23.73 5.70 -16.88
C LYS A 447 24.67 4.67 -17.51
N LYS A 448 25.22 4.97 -18.67
CA LYS A 448 26.10 4.07 -19.42
C LYS A 448 27.35 3.68 -18.61
N LEU A 449 27.94 4.63 -17.86
CA LEU A 449 29.10 4.38 -17.02
C LEU A 449 28.77 3.47 -15.85
N ILE A 450 27.62 3.68 -15.20
CA ILE A 450 27.12 2.85 -14.09
C ILE A 450 26.91 1.42 -14.59
N ILE A 451 26.18 1.25 -15.70
CA ILE A 451 25.89 -0.07 -16.28
C ILE A 451 27.18 -0.81 -16.63
N ASN A 452 28.09 -0.18 -17.34
CA ASN A 452 29.37 -0.80 -17.72
C ASN A 452 30.17 -1.25 -16.49
N LYS A 453 30.22 -0.43 -15.45
CA LYS A 453 30.93 -0.75 -14.22
C LYS A 453 30.26 -1.89 -13.46
N THR A 454 28.94 -1.85 -13.34
CA THR A 454 28.15 -2.91 -12.71
C THR A 454 28.32 -4.24 -13.43
N ASN A 455 28.21 -4.25 -14.77
CA ASN A 455 28.38 -5.45 -15.57
C ASN A 455 29.79 -6.07 -15.44
N LYS A 456 30.83 -5.22 -15.32
CA LYS A 456 32.20 -5.72 -15.06
C LYS A 456 32.29 -6.41 -13.69
N ILE A 457 31.74 -5.81 -12.66
CA ILE A 457 31.70 -6.41 -11.31
C ILE A 457 30.93 -7.73 -11.33
N LEU A 458 29.74 -7.74 -11.95
CA LEU A 458 28.92 -8.95 -12.06
C LEU A 458 29.65 -10.07 -12.78
N ALA A 459 30.35 -9.79 -13.89
CA ALA A 459 31.11 -10.81 -14.62
C ALA A 459 32.25 -11.43 -13.77
N ASP A 460 32.85 -10.67 -12.88
CA ASP A 460 33.87 -11.20 -11.97
C ASP A 460 33.23 -12.01 -10.82
N LEU A 461 32.07 -11.58 -10.32
CA LEU A 461 31.32 -12.31 -9.30
C LEU A 461 30.73 -13.62 -9.83
N GLU A 462 30.27 -13.68 -11.08
CA GLU A 462 29.78 -14.89 -11.73
C GLU A 462 30.88 -15.97 -11.88
N LYS A 463 32.15 -15.56 -12.03
CA LYS A 463 33.29 -16.48 -11.98
C LYS A 463 33.56 -17.00 -10.56
N LYS A 464 33.33 -16.16 -9.54
CA LYS A 464 33.61 -16.47 -8.14
C LYS A 464 32.50 -17.32 -7.50
N TYR A 465 31.25 -17.07 -7.84
CA TYR A 465 30.07 -17.71 -7.23
C TYR A 465 29.32 -18.56 -8.26
N LYS A 466 29.09 -19.82 -7.92
CA LYS A 466 28.29 -20.71 -8.76
C LYS A 466 26.82 -20.26 -8.76
N VAL A 467 26.26 -20.09 -9.95
CA VAL A 467 24.84 -19.79 -10.18
C VAL A 467 24.16 -21.02 -10.77
N SER A 468 22.98 -21.37 -10.28
CA SER A 468 22.13 -22.43 -10.83
C SER A 468 20.66 -22.03 -10.79
N ILE A 469 19.90 -22.38 -11.83
CA ILE A 469 18.50 -22.05 -12.01
C ILE A 469 17.70 -23.34 -12.28
N ASN A 470 16.58 -23.50 -11.60
CA ASN A 470 15.61 -24.55 -11.89
C ASN A 470 14.60 -24.04 -12.94
N ASN A 471 14.93 -24.22 -14.22
CA ASN A 471 14.09 -23.79 -15.33
C ASN A 471 12.75 -24.53 -15.38
N THR A 472 12.71 -25.79 -14.96
CA THR A 472 11.46 -26.55 -14.90
C THR A 472 10.49 -25.92 -13.90
N LEU A 473 10.98 -25.51 -12.74
CA LEU A 473 10.19 -24.83 -11.73
C LEU A 473 9.77 -23.42 -12.20
N LEU A 474 10.68 -22.65 -12.82
CA LEU A 474 10.37 -21.33 -13.37
C LEU A 474 9.22 -21.36 -14.39
N ASN A 475 9.18 -22.39 -15.22
CA ASN A 475 8.13 -22.54 -16.23
C ASN A 475 6.75 -22.82 -15.63
N LYS A 476 6.69 -23.48 -14.46
CA LYS A 476 5.43 -23.72 -13.72
C LYS A 476 4.89 -22.49 -13.01
N ILE A 477 5.73 -21.49 -12.76
CA ILE A 477 5.33 -20.26 -12.07
C ILE A 477 4.49 -19.38 -12.99
N THR A 478 3.30 -18.99 -12.51
CA THR A 478 2.46 -17.98 -13.12
C THR A 478 2.49 -16.74 -12.25
N VAL A 479 2.78 -15.60 -12.86
CA VAL A 479 2.83 -14.28 -12.22
C VAL A 479 1.84 -13.34 -12.86
N GLN A 480 1.38 -12.33 -12.12
CA GLN A 480 0.54 -11.27 -12.67
C GLN A 480 1.42 -10.22 -13.33
N ASP A 481 1.21 -10.03 -14.64
CA ASP A 481 1.91 -9.01 -15.45
C ASP A 481 1.24 -7.63 -15.40
N ASN A 482 0.14 -7.50 -14.68
CA ASN A 482 -0.58 -6.25 -14.50
C ASN A 482 0.15 -5.37 -13.48
N ASP A 483 -0.09 -4.04 -13.57
CA ASP A 483 0.17 -3.16 -12.44
C ASP A 483 -0.65 -3.69 -11.27
N ASN A 484 0.01 -4.43 -10.38
CA ASN A 484 -0.71 -5.15 -9.34
C ASN A 484 -1.27 -4.12 -8.34
N PRO A 485 -2.59 -3.93 -8.26
CA PRO A 485 -3.17 -3.01 -7.29
C PRO A 485 -2.81 -3.40 -5.85
N HIS A 486 -2.48 -4.67 -5.58
CA HIS A 486 -2.02 -5.11 -4.27
C HIS A 486 -0.68 -4.47 -3.87
N ALA A 487 0.22 -4.17 -4.81
CA ALA A 487 1.48 -3.49 -4.52
C ALA A 487 1.25 -2.08 -3.94
N ILE A 488 0.21 -1.40 -4.39
CA ILE A 488 -0.15 -0.05 -3.92
C ILE A 488 -0.97 -0.14 -2.64
N ASP A 489 -1.90 -1.08 -2.54
CA ASP A 489 -2.82 -1.22 -1.41
C ASP A 489 -2.15 -1.77 -0.15
N VAL A 490 -1.14 -2.63 -0.28
CA VAL A 490 -0.38 -3.19 0.84
C VAL A 490 0.47 -2.14 1.54
N TYR A 491 0.90 -1.09 0.84
CA TYR A 491 1.84 -0.09 1.36
C TYR A 491 1.21 1.28 1.64
N VAL A 492 -0.08 1.46 1.39
CA VAL A 492 -0.77 2.68 1.77
C VAL A 492 -1.13 2.61 3.25
N VAL A 493 -0.42 3.35 4.07
CA VAL A 493 -0.83 3.65 5.45
C VAL A 493 -2.13 4.45 5.36
N LYS A 494 -3.26 3.79 5.56
CA LYS A 494 -4.56 4.48 5.58
C LYS A 494 -4.74 5.24 6.90
N LYS A 495 -5.38 6.39 6.81
CA LYS A 495 -5.78 7.20 7.95
C LYS A 495 -6.69 6.36 8.86
N GLY A 496 -6.36 6.22 10.14
CA GLY A 496 -7.27 5.60 11.09
C GLY A 496 -6.75 4.38 11.83
N GLY A 497 -5.48 4.28 12.13
CA GLY A 497 -5.00 3.31 13.12
C GLY A 497 -4.60 1.96 12.57
N ILE A 498 -4.31 1.89 11.32
CA ILE A 498 -3.92 0.68 10.63
C ILE A 498 -2.50 0.29 11.02
N PHE A 499 -2.25 -1.00 11.06
CA PHE A 499 -0.93 -1.57 11.22
C PHE A 499 0.03 -1.01 10.17
N PRO A 500 1.25 -0.62 10.54
CA PRO A 500 2.23 -0.17 9.58
C PRO A 500 2.57 -1.32 8.64
N HIS A 501 2.55 -1.04 7.36
CA HIS A 501 3.13 -1.93 6.37
C HIS A 501 4.55 -1.49 6.08
N PRO A 502 5.45 -2.45 5.76
CA PRO A 502 6.82 -2.11 5.44
C PRO A 502 6.86 -1.12 4.29
N ALA A 503 7.36 0.06 4.57
CA ALA A 503 7.67 1.04 3.54
C ALA A 503 9.08 0.73 3.03
N TYR A 504 9.19 0.22 1.81
CA TYR A 504 10.48 -0.14 1.20
C TYR A 504 10.91 0.88 0.14
N PRO A 505 11.10 2.14 0.50
CA PRO A 505 11.50 3.11 -0.48
C PRO A 505 12.93 2.83 -0.89
N SER A 506 13.21 2.97 -2.15
CA SER A 506 14.54 3.13 -2.73
C SER A 506 15.59 2.01 -2.51
N ILE A 507 15.25 0.87 -1.92
CA ILE A 507 16.16 -0.29 -1.82
C ILE A 507 15.91 -1.28 -2.96
N ASP A 508 15.36 -0.85 -4.06
CA ASP A 508 15.11 -1.70 -5.20
C ASP A 508 16.21 -1.59 -6.27
N PHE A 509 16.02 -2.33 -7.32
CA PHE A 509 16.95 -2.39 -8.46
C PHE A 509 16.66 -1.33 -9.51
N ASN A 510 16.21 -0.14 -9.15
CA ASN A 510 15.89 0.96 -10.07
C ASN A 510 17.04 1.32 -11.04
N TRP A 511 18.28 0.93 -10.71
CA TRP A 511 19.38 1.08 -11.64
C TRP A 511 19.17 0.35 -12.99
N ARG A 512 18.28 -0.67 -13.03
CA ARG A 512 17.90 -1.35 -14.27
C ARG A 512 16.87 -0.57 -15.10
N GLU A 513 16.13 0.34 -14.50
CA GLU A 513 15.26 1.27 -15.25
C GLU A 513 16.07 2.17 -16.16
N TRP A 514 17.33 2.29 -15.86
CA TRP A 514 18.23 3.15 -16.59
C TRP A 514 18.81 2.48 -17.84
N GLN A 515 18.46 1.23 -18.11
CA GLN A 515 18.84 0.51 -19.35
C GLN A 515 17.88 0.87 -20.54
#